data_bee3b06fbe732d65a4115a2d8b402df4
#
_entry.id   bee3b06fbe732d65a4115a2d8b402df4
#
_cell.length_a   1.000
_cell.length_b   1.000
_cell.length_c   1.000
_cell.angle_alpha   90.00
_cell.angle_beta   90.00
_cell.angle_gamma   90.00
#
_symmetry.space_group_name_H-M   'P 1'
#
loop_
_entity.id
_entity.type
_entity.pdbx_description
1 polymer ?
#
loop_
_entity_poly.entity_id
_entity_poly.type
_entity_poly.pdbx_seq_one_letter_code
_entity_poly.pdbx_strand_id
1 'polypeptide(L)'
;MTEDLNTNIEVLDIDLEKNYGKFAIMPLDRGYGTTLGNSMRRVLLGSLPGSAIATVKIDGVGHEFTTIKGSIADVPEILINIKGIALKKFNDEPVILELNVKGPKVVTAGDISENQNVEIANKDHYITTLNEEGEIRMDLLVLNGKGYRVSDLNKE
;
A
#
# COMPACT_ATOMS: atom_id res chain seq x y z
N MET A 1 -36.17 -2.73 -33.71
CA MET A 1 -34.81 -2.77 -34.24
C MET A 1 -33.95 -2.10 -33.17
N THR A 2 -33.27 -2.90 -32.35
CA THR A 2 -32.24 -2.40 -31.43
C THR A 2 -31.01 -2.13 -32.30
N GLU A 3 -30.69 -0.86 -32.55
CA GLU A 3 -29.40 -0.52 -33.11
C GLU A 3 -28.35 -1.04 -32.12
N ASP A 4 -27.45 -1.91 -32.61
CA ASP A 4 -26.28 -2.34 -31.87
C ASP A 4 -25.41 -1.08 -31.60
N LEU A 5 -25.58 -0.48 -30.42
CA LEU A 5 -24.75 0.59 -29.96
C LEU A 5 -23.32 0.03 -29.72
N ASN A 6 -22.48 0.16 -30.74
CA ASN A 6 -21.07 -0.19 -30.66
C ASN A 6 -20.40 0.77 -29.66
N THR A 7 -20.50 0.45 -28.36
CA THR A 7 -19.84 1.20 -27.30
C THR A 7 -18.34 1.16 -27.49
N ASN A 8 -17.71 2.31 -27.59
CA ASN A 8 -16.27 2.48 -27.72
C ASN A 8 -15.68 3.11 -26.45
N ILE A 9 -14.45 2.73 -26.15
CA ILE A 9 -13.66 3.29 -25.03
C ILE A 9 -12.53 4.09 -25.64
N GLU A 10 -12.51 5.38 -25.36
CA GLU A 10 -11.47 6.30 -25.78
C GLU A 10 -10.62 6.72 -24.58
N VAL A 11 -9.30 6.65 -24.72
CA VAL A 11 -8.36 7.14 -23.72
C VAL A 11 -8.15 8.64 -23.99
N LEU A 12 -8.58 9.47 -23.04
CA LEU A 12 -8.45 10.94 -23.15
C LEU A 12 -7.15 11.43 -22.58
N ASP A 13 -6.70 10.84 -21.47
CA ASP A 13 -5.48 11.27 -20.76
C ASP A 13 -4.95 10.12 -19.90
N ILE A 14 -3.62 9.96 -19.83
CA ILE A 14 -2.93 9.01 -18.94
C ILE A 14 -1.69 9.69 -18.37
N ASP A 15 -1.59 9.70 -17.05
CA ASP A 15 -0.40 10.13 -16.30
C ASP A 15 0.06 8.96 -15.42
N LEU A 16 1.10 8.28 -15.83
CA LEU A 16 1.63 7.10 -15.12
C LEU A 16 2.34 7.48 -13.81
N GLU A 17 2.90 8.69 -13.72
CA GLU A 17 3.56 9.16 -12.49
C GLU A 17 2.55 9.42 -11.38
N LYS A 18 1.38 9.94 -11.75
CA LYS A 18 0.27 10.19 -10.81
C LYS A 18 -0.71 9.04 -10.68
N ASN A 19 -0.49 7.91 -11.38
CA ASN A 19 -1.45 6.80 -11.47
C ASN A 19 -2.86 7.28 -11.85
N TYR A 20 -2.94 8.20 -12.81
CA TYR A 20 -4.18 8.83 -13.25
C TYR A 20 -4.52 8.41 -14.68
N GLY A 21 -5.81 8.14 -14.92
CA GLY A 21 -6.33 7.88 -16.25
C GLY A 21 -7.72 8.49 -16.44
N LYS A 22 -7.94 9.14 -17.59
CA LYS A 22 -9.23 9.68 -18.01
C LYS A 22 -9.70 9.00 -19.29
N PHE A 23 -10.89 8.44 -19.24
CA PHE A 23 -11.48 7.67 -20.33
C PHE A 23 -12.86 8.22 -20.68
N ALA A 24 -13.22 8.16 -21.97
CA ALA A 24 -14.58 8.38 -22.44
C ALA A 24 -15.16 7.06 -22.92
N ILE A 25 -16.38 6.76 -22.53
CA ILE A 25 -17.12 5.56 -22.93
C ILE A 25 -18.40 6.02 -23.61
N MET A 26 -18.50 5.83 -24.90
CA MET A 26 -19.62 6.33 -25.70
C MET A 26 -19.83 5.49 -26.99
N PRO A 27 -21.04 5.47 -27.55
CA PRO A 27 -22.28 6.00 -26.99
C PRO A 27 -22.82 5.08 -25.88
N LEU A 28 -23.58 5.64 -24.94
CA LEU A 28 -24.27 4.91 -23.88
C LEU A 28 -25.76 5.29 -23.89
N ASP A 29 -26.61 4.32 -23.56
CA ASP A 29 -28.02 4.58 -23.33
C ASP A 29 -28.25 5.52 -22.16
N ARG A 30 -29.36 6.23 -22.17
CA ARG A 30 -29.72 7.19 -21.12
C ARG A 30 -29.79 6.51 -19.75
N GLY A 31 -29.01 7.01 -18.81
CA GLY A 31 -28.90 6.47 -17.44
C GLY A 31 -27.80 5.43 -17.23
N TYR A 32 -27.27 4.81 -18.27
CA TYR A 32 -26.22 3.78 -18.17
C TYR A 32 -24.89 4.32 -17.64
N GLY A 33 -24.57 5.59 -17.85
CA GLY A 33 -23.35 6.20 -17.36
C GLY A 33 -23.17 6.08 -15.83
N THR A 34 -24.22 6.32 -15.06
CA THR A 34 -24.20 6.16 -13.60
C THR A 34 -24.01 4.70 -13.18
N THR A 35 -24.69 3.76 -13.85
CA THR A 35 -24.57 2.32 -13.58
C THR A 35 -23.16 1.83 -13.85
N LEU A 36 -22.61 2.19 -15.01
CA LEU A 36 -21.26 1.81 -15.39
C LEU A 36 -20.20 2.42 -14.47
N GLY A 37 -20.31 3.72 -14.15
CA GLY A 37 -19.40 4.41 -13.25
C GLY A 37 -19.40 3.81 -11.84
N ASN A 38 -20.55 3.49 -11.27
CA ASN A 38 -20.66 2.81 -9.98
C ASN A 38 -20.07 1.40 -10.00
N SER A 39 -20.32 0.65 -11.06
CA SER A 39 -19.77 -0.70 -11.22
C SER A 39 -18.25 -0.67 -11.31
N MET A 40 -17.68 0.22 -12.12
CA MET A 40 -16.23 0.40 -12.23
C MET A 40 -15.62 0.84 -10.90
N ARG A 41 -16.23 1.80 -10.21
CA ARG A 41 -15.79 2.24 -8.89
C ARG A 41 -15.72 1.09 -7.89
N ARG A 42 -16.73 0.23 -7.83
CA ARG A 42 -16.77 -0.94 -6.93
C ARG A 42 -15.67 -1.95 -7.26
N VAL A 43 -15.46 -2.23 -8.54
CA VAL A 43 -14.39 -3.15 -8.98
C VAL A 43 -13.01 -2.59 -8.63
N LEU A 44 -12.75 -1.31 -8.92
CA LEU A 44 -11.47 -0.66 -8.65
C LEU A 44 -11.15 -0.61 -7.15
N LEU A 45 -12.15 -0.38 -6.30
CA LEU A 45 -11.95 -0.29 -4.85
C LEU A 45 -11.90 -1.64 -4.14
N GLY A 46 -12.61 -2.64 -4.64
CA GLY A 46 -12.83 -3.88 -3.89
C GLY A 46 -12.28 -5.16 -4.53
N SER A 47 -11.93 -5.14 -5.81
CA SER A 47 -11.63 -6.37 -6.54
C SER A 47 -10.23 -6.46 -7.12
N LEU A 48 -9.50 -5.36 -7.21
CA LEU A 48 -8.12 -5.38 -7.69
C LEU A 48 -7.20 -6.04 -6.64
N PRO A 49 -6.38 -7.01 -7.06
CA PRO A 49 -5.38 -7.60 -6.18
C PRO A 49 -4.24 -6.62 -5.95
N GLY A 50 -3.67 -6.67 -4.78
CA GLY A 50 -2.49 -5.90 -4.41
C GLY A 50 -1.72 -6.56 -3.27
N SER A 51 -0.58 -6.00 -2.91
CA SER A 51 0.22 -6.45 -1.79
C SER A 51 0.37 -5.32 -0.78
N ALA A 52 0.35 -5.65 0.50
CA ALA A 52 0.54 -4.68 1.57
C ALA A 52 1.18 -5.32 2.80
N ILE A 53 1.76 -4.49 3.66
CA ILE A 53 2.19 -4.88 4.99
C ILE A 53 0.94 -5.06 5.84
N ALA A 54 0.65 -6.29 6.26
CA ALA A 54 -0.55 -6.65 7.01
C ALA A 54 -0.33 -6.56 8.52
N THR A 55 0.86 -6.96 9.01
CA THR A 55 1.24 -6.87 10.42
C THR A 55 2.67 -6.37 10.56
N VAL A 56 2.90 -5.68 11.68
CA VAL A 56 4.22 -5.16 12.06
C VAL A 56 4.51 -5.62 13.49
N LYS A 57 5.68 -6.21 13.69
CA LYS A 57 6.20 -6.52 15.02
C LYS A 57 7.45 -5.69 15.24
N ILE A 58 7.45 -4.85 16.27
CA ILE A 58 8.59 -3.99 16.63
C ILE A 58 9.21 -4.53 17.92
N ASP A 59 10.51 -4.76 17.90
CA ASP A 59 11.24 -5.26 19.08
C ASP A 59 11.17 -4.24 20.24
N GLY A 60 10.89 -4.75 21.44
CA GLY A 60 10.78 -3.92 22.65
C GLY A 60 9.49 -3.13 22.78
N VAL A 61 8.56 -3.25 21.83
CA VAL A 61 7.25 -2.57 21.84
C VAL A 61 6.14 -3.55 22.20
N GLY A 62 5.52 -3.35 23.36
CA GLY A 62 4.44 -4.22 23.86
C GLY A 62 3.04 -3.82 23.36
N HIS A 63 2.85 -2.58 22.95
CA HIS A 63 1.58 -2.05 22.42
C HIS A 63 1.81 -0.80 21.56
N GLU A 64 0.84 -0.49 20.73
CA GLU A 64 0.91 0.59 19.73
C GLU A 64 1.00 2.02 20.29
N PHE A 65 0.61 2.24 21.56
CA PHE A 65 0.63 3.56 22.19
C PHE A 65 1.91 3.81 23.00
N THR A 66 3.06 3.46 22.44
CA THR A 66 4.35 3.65 23.09
C THR A 66 5.30 4.43 22.19
N THR A 67 6.43 4.82 22.74
CA THR A 67 7.51 5.50 22.03
C THR A 67 8.72 4.58 21.91
N ILE A 68 9.51 4.76 20.88
CA ILE A 68 10.78 4.05 20.68
C ILE A 68 11.90 4.99 21.10
N LYS A 69 12.79 4.50 21.97
CA LYS A 69 13.92 5.31 22.44
C LYS A 69 14.76 5.78 21.26
N GLY A 70 14.98 7.09 21.19
CA GLY A 70 15.78 7.70 20.13
C GLY A 70 15.06 7.86 18.79
N SER A 71 13.79 7.53 18.69
CA SER A 71 12.95 7.86 17.53
C SER A 71 12.24 9.20 17.73
N ILE A 72 12.14 10.01 16.67
CA ILE A 72 11.37 11.27 16.70
C ILE A 72 9.88 10.96 16.62
N ALA A 73 9.49 9.99 15.77
CA ALA A 73 8.11 9.54 15.63
C ALA A 73 7.75 8.53 16.73
N ASP A 74 6.51 8.57 17.20
CA ASP A 74 5.92 7.54 18.04
C ASP A 74 5.49 6.31 17.21
N VAL A 75 5.10 5.23 17.90
CA VAL A 75 4.69 3.99 17.20
C VAL A 75 3.48 4.19 16.30
N PRO A 76 2.41 4.91 16.69
CA PRO A 76 1.28 5.18 15.80
C PRO A 76 1.70 5.90 14.51
N GLU A 77 2.57 6.90 14.60
CA GLU A 77 3.06 7.64 13.43
C GLU A 77 3.89 6.73 12.51
N ILE A 78 4.78 5.91 13.08
CA ILE A 78 5.54 4.90 12.34
C ILE A 78 4.62 3.94 11.59
N LEU A 79 3.55 3.44 12.24
CA LEU A 79 2.59 2.54 11.62
C LEU A 79 1.81 3.21 10.47
N ILE A 80 1.48 4.50 10.61
CA ILE A 80 0.86 5.28 9.53
C ILE A 80 1.81 5.42 8.34
N ASN A 81 3.09 5.71 8.61
CA ASN A 81 4.11 5.82 7.57
C ASN A 81 4.34 4.48 6.85
N ILE A 82 4.39 3.37 7.60
CA ILE A 82 4.51 2.02 7.02
C ILE A 82 3.35 1.70 6.06
N LYS A 83 2.12 2.14 6.35
CA LYS A 83 0.97 1.97 5.44
C LYS A 83 1.14 2.67 4.09
N GLY A 84 1.99 3.69 4.01
CA GLY A 84 2.30 4.40 2.77
C GLY A 84 3.33 3.68 1.89
N ILE A 85 3.92 2.57 2.35
CA ILE A 85 4.91 1.83 1.56
C ILE A 85 4.19 1.05 0.46
N ALA A 86 4.56 1.34 -0.79
CA ALA A 86 4.04 0.67 -1.97
C ALA A 86 4.87 -0.58 -2.29
N LEU A 87 4.23 -1.73 -2.31
CA LEU A 87 4.87 -3.03 -2.49
C LEU A 87 4.29 -3.77 -3.70
N LYS A 88 5.15 -4.53 -4.37
CA LYS A 88 4.76 -5.54 -5.35
C LYS A 88 5.33 -6.89 -4.94
N LYS A 89 4.46 -7.86 -4.77
CA LYS A 89 4.83 -9.23 -4.39
C LYS A 89 4.63 -10.17 -5.57
N PHE A 90 5.57 -11.09 -5.80
CA PHE A 90 5.60 -11.94 -6.99
C PHE A 90 5.12 -13.38 -6.75
N ASN A 91 4.87 -13.75 -5.50
CA ASN A 91 4.35 -15.07 -5.12
C ASN A 91 3.10 -14.93 -4.23
N ASP A 92 2.41 -16.03 -3.91
CA ASP A 92 1.22 -16.02 -3.05
C ASP A 92 1.53 -16.33 -1.58
N GLU A 93 2.73 -16.80 -1.27
CA GLU A 93 3.11 -17.16 0.11
C GLU A 93 3.37 -15.91 0.97
N PRO A 94 3.03 -15.92 2.27
CA PRO A 94 3.39 -14.84 3.19
C PRO A 94 4.90 -14.58 3.17
N VAL A 95 5.32 -13.32 3.17
CA VAL A 95 6.74 -12.93 3.21
C VAL A 95 6.97 -12.00 4.39
N ILE A 96 7.98 -12.29 5.19
CA ILE A 96 8.43 -11.40 6.27
C ILE A 96 9.64 -10.63 5.74
N LEU A 97 9.56 -9.30 5.80
CA LEU A 97 10.67 -8.39 5.55
C LEU A 97 11.19 -7.88 6.90
N GLU A 98 12.48 -7.68 6.99
CA GLU A 98 13.13 -7.16 8.19
C GLU A 98 13.62 -5.74 7.97
N LEU A 99 13.42 -4.89 8.97
CA LEU A 99 14.06 -3.60 9.08
C LEU A 99 14.93 -3.58 10.34
N ASN A 100 16.23 -3.30 10.19
CA ASN A 100 17.16 -3.19 11.30
C ASN A 100 18.08 -2.00 11.07
N VAL A 101 17.84 -0.91 11.80
CA VAL A 101 18.56 0.35 11.60
C VAL A 101 18.98 0.93 12.94
N LYS A 102 20.23 1.43 12.99
CA LYS A 102 20.79 2.24 14.10
C LYS A 102 20.98 3.67 13.65
N GLY A 103 20.69 4.58 14.56
CA GLY A 103 20.89 6.01 14.35
C GLY A 103 22.36 6.45 14.49
N PRO A 104 22.64 7.74 14.20
CA PRO A 104 21.68 8.74 13.72
C PRO A 104 21.35 8.55 12.23
N LYS A 105 20.09 8.43 11.90
CA LYS A 105 19.66 8.20 10.49
C LYS A 105 18.19 8.55 10.27
N VAL A 106 17.90 9.06 9.04
CA VAL A 106 16.54 9.09 8.50
C VAL A 106 16.25 7.71 7.94
N VAL A 107 15.27 7.03 8.51
CA VAL A 107 14.85 5.68 8.12
C VAL A 107 13.79 5.78 7.03
N THR A 108 14.03 5.10 5.93
CA THR A 108 13.14 5.07 4.78
C THR A 108 12.77 3.63 4.41
N ALA A 109 11.81 3.47 3.50
CA ALA A 109 11.43 2.15 3.00
C ALA A 109 12.60 1.41 2.30
N GLY A 110 13.60 2.14 1.80
CA GLY A 110 14.80 1.57 1.22
C GLY A 110 15.74 0.90 2.21
N ASP A 111 15.55 1.11 3.52
CA ASP A 111 16.31 0.44 4.58
C ASP A 111 15.77 -0.95 4.94
N ILE A 112 14.62 -1.31 4.42
CA ILE A 112 14.04 -2.64 4.57
C ILE A 112 14.89 -3.63 3.77
N SER A 113 15.18 -4.78 4.36
CA SER A 113 15.97 -5.83 3.76
C SER A 113 15.39 -6.28 2.42
N GLU A 114 16.23 -6.38 1.39
CA GLU A 114 15.83 -6.84 0.07
C GLU A 114 15.35 -8.29 0.11
N ASN A 115 14.29 -8.59 -0.63
CA ASN A 115 13.73 -9.93 -0.77
C ASN A 115 13.41 -10.21 -2.24
N GLN A 116 13.74 -11.41 -2.72
CA GLN A 116 13.52 -11.80 -4.13
C GLN A 116 12.04 -11.81 -4.53
N ASN A 117 11.13 -11.99 -3.57
CA ASN A 117 9.70 -12.12 -3.79
C ASN A 117 8.93 -10.81 -3.59
N VAL A 118 9.60 -9.73 -3.12
CA VAL A 118 8.96 -8.45 -2.83
C VAL A 118 9.81 -7.29 -3.34
N GLU A 119 9.20 -6.42 -4.12
CA GLU A 119 9.79 -5.18 -4.60
C GLU A 119 9.13 -4.00 -3.90
N ILE A 120 9.94 -3.05 -3.40
CA ILE A 120 9.47 -1.80 -2.81
C ILE A 120 9.55 -0.73 -3.90
N ALA A 121 8.39 -0.18 -4.30
CA ALA A 121 8.30 0.79 -5.38
C ALA A 121 8.73 2.21 -4.97
N ASN A 122 8.47 2.61 -3.72
CA ASN A 122 8.79 3.94 -3.19
C ASN A 122 9.86 3.88 -2.09
N LYS A 123 11.09 3.51 -2.45
CA LYS A 123 12.21 3.33 -1.51
C LYS A 123 12.52 4.59 -0.66
N ASP A 124 12.25 5.78 -1.18
CA ASP A 124 12.48 7.05 -0.49
C ASP A 124 11.38 7.41 0.52
N HIS A 125 10.35 6.57 0.66
CA HIS A 125 9.24 6.82 1.57
C HIS A 125 9.71 6.85 3.03
N TYR A 126 9.43 7.95 3.72
CA TYR A 126 9.86 8.20 5.10
C TYR A 126 9.14 7.29 6.08
N ILE A 127 9.88 6.72 7.04
CA ILE A 127 9.34 5.92 8.15
C ILE A 127 9.50 6.66 9.46
N THR A 128 10.73 7.00 9.84
CA THR A 128 11.05 7.75 11.07
C THR A 128 12.47 8.35 11.00
N THR A 129 12.85 9.12 12.00
CA THR A 129 14.23 9.59 12.18
C THR A 129 14.74 9.12 13.53
N LEU A 130 15.93 8.53 13.54
CA LEU A 130 16.61 8.07 14.75
C LEU A 130 17.74 9.04 15.09
N ASN A 131 17.93 9.30 16.41
CA ASN A 131 19.10 9.99 16.93
C ASN A 131 20.26 9.00 17.19
N GLU A 132 21.36 9.46 17.80
CA GLU A 132 22.57 8.65 18.05
C GLU A 132 22.32 7.43 18.94
N GLU A 133 21.33 7.48 19.83
CA GLU A 133 20.98 6.38 20.74
C GLU A 133 19.86 5.50 20.17
N GLY A 134 19.28 5.89 19.01
CA GLY A 134 18.11 5.22 18.43
C GLY A 134 18.49 3.92 17.72
N GLU A 135 17.74 2.87 18.00
CA GLU A 135 17.77 1.61 17.25
C GLU A 135 16.35 1.15 17.04
N ILE A 136 16.04 0.71 15.82
CA ILE A 136 14.73 0.13 15.48
C ILE A 136 14.93 -1.19 14.76
N ARG A 137 14.24 -2.21 15.27
CA ARG A 137 14.13 -3.53 14.61
C ARG A 137 12.67 -3.88 14.49
N MET A 138 12.27 -4.27 13.31
CA MET A 138 10.89 -4.71 13.08
C MET A 138 10.79 -5.77 12.00
N ASP A 139 9.81 -6.65 12.18
CA ASP A 139 9.36 -7.64 11.20
C ASP A 139 8.08 -7.14 10.55
N LEU A 140 8.04 -7.15 9.23
CA LEU A 140 6.96 -6.66 8.39
C LEU A 140 6.37 -7.82 7.60
N LEU A 141 5.19 -8.30 7.97
CA LEU A 141 4.51 -9.37 7.24
C LEU A 141 3.79 -8.79 6.02
N VAL A 142 4.20 -9.22 4.83
CA VAL A 142 3.61 -8.83 3.54
C VAL A 142 2.67 -9.92 3.04
N LEU A 143 1.42 -9.53 2.78
CA LEU A 143 0.38 -10.41 2.24
C LEU A 143 -0.21 -9.84 0.95
N ASN A 144 -0.72 -10.74 0.11
CA ASN A 144 -1.61 -10.37 -1.00
C ASN A 144 -3.04 -10.22 -0.48
N GLY A 145 -3.78 -9.28 -1.06
CA GLY A 145 -5.16 -9.04 -0.67
C GLY A 145 -5.95 -8.27 -1.73
N LYS A 146 -7.22 -8.01 -1.42
CA LYS A 146 -8.14 -7.23 -2.25
C LYS A 146 -8.99 -6.34 -1.35
N GLY A 147 -9.26 -5.12 -1.81
CA GLY A 147 -10.12 -4.18 -1.10
C GLY A 147 -9.58 -3.78 0.27
N TYR A 148 -10.47 -3.65 1.25
CA TYR A 148 -10.14 -3.29 2.63
C TYR A 148 -10.36 -4.47 3.58
N ARG A 149 -9.36 -4.75 4.42
CA ARG A 149 -9.42 -5.76 5.47
C ARG A 149 -9.17 -5.09 6.82
N VAL A 150 -10.07 -5.28 7.78
CA VAL A 150 -9.92 -4.73 9.13
C VAL A 150 -8.77 -5.40 9.87
N SER A 151 -8.13 -4.68 10.81
CA SER A 151 -6.92 -5.14 11.51
C SER A 151 -7.11 -6.46 12.26
N ASP A 152 -8.29 -6.70 12.84
CA ASP A 152 -8.56 -7.91 13.60
C ASP A 152 -8.51 -9.19 12.75
N LEU A 153 -8.84 -9.09 11.46
CA LEU A 153 -8.72 -10.21 10.51
C LEU A 153 -7.27 -10.47 10.05
N ASN A 154 -6.34 -9.59 10.38
CA ASN A 154 -4.91 -9.75 10.05
C ASN A 154 -4.10 -10.34 11.22
N LYS A 155 -4.73 -10.57 12.38
CA LYS A 155 -4.09 -11.11 13.60
C LYS A 155 -4.17 -12.63 13.72
N GLU A 156 -4.81 -13.29 12.75
CA GLU A 156 -4.94 -14.76 12.70
C GLU A 156 -3.71 -15.45 12.09
#